data_8ba232568c29b1d10b57a8419c391985
#
_entry.id   8ba232568c29b1d10b57a8419c391985
#
_cell.length_a   1.000
_cell.length_b   1.000
_cell.length_c   1.000
_cell.angle_alpha   90.00
_cell.angle_beta   90.00
_cell.angle_gamma   90.00
#
_symmetry.space_group_name_H-M   'P 1'
#
loop_
_entity.id
_entity.type
_entity.pdbx_description
1 polymer ?
#
loop_
_entity_poly.entity_id
_entity_poly.type
_entity_poly.pdbx_seq_one_letter_code
_entity_poly.pdbx_strand_id
1 'polypeptide(L)'
;RAIEELGFEQPMPVQEAVIPYLLGNRNDVIALAQTGTGKTAAFGIPLLQRIDTNSKETQAIVLSPTRELCLQIADDLNDFAKYIPHMHIEAVYGGASIETQIRALRKGVQIIVATPGRLIDLMHRGKANLSHVRNVVLDEADEMLNMGFSDSINEIFEGVPVDRNTLLFSATMSKEIEKIALNYLHDHKEIVVGSRNEGAENVNHIYYMVNAKDKYLALKRIVDYYPKIFAIIFCRTKRETQEIADKLIKDGYNAEALH
;
A
#
# COMPACT_ATOMS: atom_id res chain seq x y z
N ARG A 1 -1.87 16.87 -17.92
CA ARG A 1 -0.54 17.48 -18.02
C ARG A 1 0.46 16.77 -17.09
N ALA A 2 0.27 16.74 -15.74
CA ALA A 2 1.21 16.01 -14.84
C ALA A 2 1.34 14.54 -15.27
N ILE A 3 0.25 13.85 -15.52
CA ILE A 3 0.20 12.45 -15.95
C ILE A 3 0.95 12.21 -17.26
N GLU A 4 0.81 13.12 -18.25
CA GLU A 4 1.55 13.05 -19.52
C GLU A 4 3.06 13.25 -19.33
N GLU A 5 3.46 14.21 -18.47
CA GLU A 5 4.87 14.44 -18.14
C GLU A 5 5.54 13.25 -17.42
N LEU A 6 4.74 12.44 -16.70
CA LEU A 6 5.20 11.19 -16.06
C LEU A 6 5.28 10.01 -17.05
N GLY A 7 4.93 10.22 -18.33
CA GLY A 7 5.03 9.18 -19.36
C GLY A 7 3.89 8.15 -19.36
N PHE A 8 2.76 8.49 -18.75
CA PHE A 8 1.56 7.63 -18.83
C PHE A 8 0.93 7.78 -20.23
N GLU A 9 1.06 6.76 -21.06
CA GLU A 9 0.52 6.75 -22.43
C GLU A 9 -0.87 6.14 -22.50
N GLN A 10 -1.11 5.07 -21.76
CA GLN A 10 -2.37 4.34 -21.72
C GLN A 10 -2.73 3.97 -20.27
N PRO A 11 -4.01 4.03 -19.91
CA PRO A 11 -4.43 3.58 -18.59
C PRO A 11 -4.28 2.06 -18.45
N MET A 12 -3.93 1.62 -17.27
CA MET A 12 -3.94 0.20 -16.91
C MET A 12 -5.38 -0.27 -16.61
N PRO A 13 -5.67 -1.58 -16.71
CA PRO A 13 -7.04 -2.10 -16.51
C PRO A 13 -7.72 -1.65 -15.22
N VAL A 14 -6.99 -1.57 -14.10
CA VAL A 14 -7.53 -1.07 -12.83
C VAL A 14 -7.88 0.42 -12.91
N GLN A 15 -7.10 1.21 -13.63
CA GLN A 15 -7.35 2.64 -13.83
C GLN A 15 -8.56 2.86 -14.73
N GLU A 16 -8.69 2.11 -15.82
CA GLU A 16 -9.86 2.16 -16.71
C GLU A 16 -11.18 1.82 -15.98
N ALA A 17 -11.13 0.86 -15.07
CA ALA A 17 -12.31 0.43 -14.33
C ALA A 17 -12.66 1.37 -13.17
N VAL A 18 -11.66 1.86 -12.41
CA VAL A 18 -11.87 2.59 -11.15
C VAL A 18 -12.02 4.09 -11.37
N ILE A 19 -11.17 4.72 -12.20
CA ILE A 19 -11.17 6.19 -12.35
C ILE A 19 -12.52 6.74 -12.83
N PRO A 20 -13.11 6.24 -13.95
CA PRO A 20 -14.40 6.75 -14.41
C PRO A 20 -15.51 6.55 -13.39
N TYR A 21 -15.49 5.41 -12.69
CA TYR A 21 -16.48 5.13 -11.66
C TYR A 21 -16.38 6.14 -10.50
N LEU A 22 -15.19 6.39 -9.97
CA LEU A 22 -14.98 7.32 -8.86
C LEU A 22 -15.24 8.78 -9.25
N LEU A 23 -15.03 9.16 -10.50
CA LEU A 23 -15.35 10.50 -10.97
C LEU A 23 -16.86 10.73 -11.14
N GLY A 24 -17.62 9.69 -11.49
CA GLY A 24 -19.07 9.75 -11.67
C GLY A 24 -19.90 9.46 -10.43
N ASN A 25 -19.31 8.82 -9.42
CA ASN A 25 -20.02 8.34 -8.23
C ASN A 25 -19.28 8.68 -6.94
N ARG A 26 -20.01 8.72 -5.84
CA ARG A 26 -19.47 8.87 -4.49
C ARG A 26 -19.62 7.61 -3.63
N ASN A 27 -19.94 6.49 -4.27
CA ASN A 27 -20.06 5.21 -3.57
C ASN A 27 -18.69 4.68 -3.17
N ASP A 28 -18.69 3.84 -2.15
CA ASP A 28 -17.50 3.13 -1.73
C ASP A 28 -17.05 2.12 -2.79
N VAL A 29 -15.77 1.77 -2.80
CA VAL A 29 -15.21 0.83 -3.78
C VAL A 29 -14.34 -0.20 -3.09
N ILE A 30 -14.51 -1.46 -3.47
CA ILE A 30 -13.54 -2.51 -3.26
C ILE A 30 -12.90 -2.81 -4.61
N ALA A 31 -11.61 -2.58 -4.74
CA ALA A 31 -10.84 -2.89 -5.94
C ALA A 31 -9.88 -4.05 -5.66
N LEU A 32 -10.14 -5.20 -6.29
CA LEU A 32 -9.25 -6.35 -6.21
C LEU A 32 -8.28 -6.30 -7.40
N ALA A 33 -7.01 -6.02 -7.12
CA ALA A 33 -5.96 -5.91 -8.12
C ALA A 33 -4.58 -6.18 -7.50
N GLN A 34 -3.72 -6.86 -8.23
CA GLN A 34 -2.36 -7.20 -7.79
C GLN A 34 -1.49 -5.96 -7.58
N THR A 35 -0.39 -6.11 -6.85
CA THR A 35 0.64 -5.08 -6.70
C THR A 35 1.27 -4.75 -8.05
N GLY A 36 1.62 -3.48 -8.28
CA GLY A 36 2.23 -3.02 -9.53
C GLY A 36 1.27 -2.82 -10.71
N THR A 37 -0.05 -2.90 -10.49
CA THR A 37 -1.08 -2.69 -11.53
C THR A 37 -1.54 -1.24 -11.68
N GLY A 38 -0.86 -0.28 -11.03
CA GLY A 38 -1.19 1.15 -11.13
C GLY A 38 -2.33 1.61 -10.22
N LYS A 39 -2.54 0.93 -9.07
CA LYS A 39 -3.58 1.28 -8.07
C LYS A 39 -3.45 2.70 -7.56
N THR A 40 -2.22 3.19 -7.31
CA THR A 40 -1.99 4.56 -6.79
C THR A 40 -2.64 5.62 -7.69
N ALA A 41 -2.47 5.52 -9.01
CA ALA A 41 -3.12 6.44 -9.94
C ALA A 41 -4.64 6.20 -9.99
N ALA A 42 -5.10 4.94 -9.86
CA ALA A 42 -6.52 4.61 -9.91
C ALA A 42 -7.33 5.29 -8.79
N PHE A 43 -6.81 5.37 -7.56
CA PHE A 43 -7.47 6.12 -6.49
C PHE A 43 -6.98 7.56 -6.38
N GLY A 44 -5.70 7.83 -6.63
CA GLY A 44 -5.07 9.12 -6.40
C GLY A 44 -5.61 10.21 -7.32
N ILE A 45 -5.77 9.93 -8.61
CA ILE A 45 -6.28 10.92 -9.58
C ILE A 45 -7.70 11.39 -9.21
N PRO A 46 -8.68 10.51 -8.96
CA PRO A 46 -10.01 10.93 -8.50
C PRO A 46 -9.98 11.60 -7.13
N LEU A 47 -9.14 11.12 -6.21
CA LEU A 47 -9.00 11.69 -4.87
C LEU A 47 -8.56 13.15 -4.94
N LEU A 48 -7.51 13.45 -5.69
CA LEU A 48 -6.99 14.81 -5.87
C LEU A 48 -8.04 15.78 -6.41
N GLN A 49 -8.93 15.32 -7.28
CA GLN A 49 -10.01 16.15 -7.84
C GLN A 49 -11.12 16.48 -6.84
N ARG A 50 -11.20 15.76 -5.72
CA ARG A 50 -12.21 15.96 -4.67
C ARG A 50 -11.74 16.89 -3.56
N ILE A 51 -10.46 17.26 -3.53
CA ILE A 51 -9.86 18.08 -2.48
C ILE A 51 -10.11 19.56 -2.73
N ASP A 52 -10.65 20.25 -1.72
CA ASP A 52 -10.66 21.71 -1.68
C ASP A 52 -9.32 22.24 -1.19
N THR A 53 -8.52 22.76 -2.09
CA THR A 53 -7.18 23.29 -1.79
C THR A 53 -7.19 24.66 -1.07
N ASN A 54 -8.35 25.31 -0.94
CA ASN A 54 -8.50 26.53 -0.14
C ASN A 54 -8.64 26.22 1.35
N SER A 55 -9.01 24.98 1.70
CA SER A 55 -9.08 24.51 3.07
C SER A 55 -7.71 24.00 3.54
N LYS A 56 -7.37 24.27 4.80
CA LYS A 56 -6.17 23.70 5.47
C LYS A 56 -6.46 22.43 6.24
N GLU A 57 -7.71 21.98 6.24
CA GLU A 57 -8.14 20.79 6.97
C GLU A 57 -7.76 19.52 6.22
N THR A 58 -7.49 18.44 6.97
CA THR A 58 -7.28 17.12 6.39
C THR A 58 -8.59 16.57 5.88
N GLN A 59 -8.68 16.34 4.57
CA GLN A 59 -9.88 15.90 3.87
C GLN A 59 -9.81 14.45 3.41
N ALA A 60 -8.60 13.91 3.34
CA ALA A 60 -8.39 12.52 2.96
C ALA A 60 -7.25 11.87 3.74
N ILE A 61 -7.39 10.58 3.99
CA ILE A 61 -6.31 9.73 4.49
C ILE A 61 -6.13 8.53 3.55
N VAL A 62 -4.87 8.14 3.34
CA VAL A 62 -4.48 6.93 2.64
C VAL A 62 -3.68 6.09 3.62
N LEU A 63 -4.15 4.90 3.96
CA LEU A 63 -3.46 3.96 4.85
C LEU A 63 -2.69 2.94 4.02
N SER A 64 -1.47 2.67 4.41
CA SER A 64 -0.58 1.70 3.78
C SER A 64 0.19 0.89 4.83
N PRO A 65 0.57 -0.39 4.55
CA PRO A 65 1.17 -1.28 5.54
C PRO A 65 2.58 -0.89 5.96
N THR A 66 3.37 -0.33 5.05
CA THR A 66 4.80 -0.09 5.27
C THR A 66 5.20 1.36 5.08
N ARG A 67 6.33 1.73 5.69
CA ARG A 67 6.94 3.04 5.52
C ARG A 67 7.28 3.33 4.05
N GLU A 68 7.86 2.35 3.39
CA GLU A 68 8.31 2.44 2.01
C GLU A 68 7.15 2.74 1.07
N LEU A 69 6.05 1.99 1.22
CA LEU A 69 4.83 2.21 0.43
C LEU A 69 4.17 3.55 0.76
N CYS A 70 4.14 3.93 2.04
CA CYS A 70 3.64 5.23 2.48
C CYS A 70 4.37 6.40 1.79
N LEU A 71 5.70 6.34 1.72
CA LEU A 71 6.53 7.32 1.03
C LEU A 71 6.25 7.32 -0.47
N GLN A 72 6.26 6.14 -1.10
CA GLN A 72 6.00 6.01 -2.54
C GLN A 72 4.64 6.59 -2.92
N ILE A 73 3.59 6.25 -2.18
CA ILE A 73 2.24 6.79 -2.45
C ILE A 73 2.22 8.32 -2.29
N ALA A 74 2.89 8.85 -1.27
CA ALA A 74 2.93 10.30 -1.06
C ALA A 74 3.70 11.01 -2.20
N ASP A 75 4.79 10.44 -2.66
CA ASP A 75 5.57 10.96 -3.80
C ASP A 75 4.74 10.90 -5.08
N ASP A 76 4.10 9.76 -5.40
CA ASP A 76 3.22 9.61 -6.55
C ASP A 76 2.09 10.65 -6.54
N LEU A 77 1.41 10.83 -5.39
CA LEU A 77 0.33 11.81 -5.25
C LEU A 77 0.84 13.26 -5.42
N ASN A 78 2.02 13.58 -4.91
CA ASN A 78 2.64 14.89 -5.11
C ASN A 78 2.98 15.13 -6.59
N ASP A 79 3.49 14.12 -7.29
CA ASP A 79 3.76 14.18 -8.71
C ASP A 79 2.48 14.37 -9.53
N PHE A 80 1.41 13.65 -9.22
CA PHE A 80 0.09 13.85 -9.85
C PHE A 80 -0.47 15.24 -9.57
N ALA A 81 -0.23 15.78 -8.36
CA ALA A 81 -0.70 17.08 -7.92
C ALA A 81 0.16 18.26 -8.38
N LYS A 82 1.25 18.04 -9.11
CA LYS A 82 2.27 19.03 -9.50
C LYS A 82 1.72 20.38 -9.98
N TYR A 83 0.57 20.38 -10.64
CA TYR A 83 -0.08 21.57 -11.16
C TYR A 83 -1.34 21.99 -10.41
N ILE A 84 -1.62 21.38 -9.26
CA ILE A 84 -2.74 21.75 -8.39
C ILE A 84 -2.19 22.72 -7.33
N PRO A 85 -2.57 24.02 -7.38
CA PRO A 85 -2.03 25.00 -6.45
C PRO A 85 -2.52 24.71 -5.02
N HIS A 86 -1.65 24.99 -4.04
CA HIS A 86 -1.96 24.87 -2.60
C HIS A 86 -2.31 23.47 -2.10
N MET A 87 -2.03 22.42 -2.89
CA MET A 87 -2.16 21.04 -2.46
C MET A 87 -0.97 20.68 -1.54
N HIS A 88 -1.28 20.17 -0.36
CA HIS A 88 -0.29 19.67 0.61
C HIS A 88 -0.60 18.23 0.97
N ILE A 89 0.33 17.36 0.68
CA ILE A 89 0.26 15.91 0.92
C ILE A 89 1.43 15.54 1.82
N GLU A 90 1.19 14.87 2.94
CA GLU A 90 2.23 14.54 3.91
C GLU A 90 2.25 13.05 4.22
N ALA A 91 3.47 12.49 4.22
CA ALA A 91 3.70 11.11 4.64
C ALA A 91 3.92 11.02 6.15
N VAL A 92 3.13 10.18 6.82
CA VAL A 92 3.12 10.01 8.28
C VAL A 92 3.43 8.54 8.62
N TYR A 93 4.65 8.25 9.08
CA TYR A 93 5.14 6.89 9.28
C TYR A 93 6.11 6.77 10.46
N GLY A 94 6.25 5.56 11.00
CA GLY A 94 7.19 5.24 12.08
C GLY A 94 8.66 5.28 11.64
N GLY A 95 9.57 5.43 12.60
CA GLY A 95 11.02 5.45 12.32
C GLY A 95 11.59 6.79 11.85
N ALA A 96 10.75 7.80 11.61
CA ALA A 96 11.17 9.18 11.35
C ALA A 96 10.84 10.08 12.53
N SER A 97 11.42 11.30 12.54
CA SER A 97 11.16 12.30 13.57
C SER A 97 9.69 12.69 13.59
N ILE A 98 9.01 12.43 14.70
CA ILE A 98 7.61 12.81 14.89
C ILE A 98 7.43 14.34 14.90
N GLU A 99 8.41 15.09 15.41
CA GLU A 99 8.36 16.55 15.48
C GLU A 99 8.32 17.20 14.08
N THR A 100 8.99 16.59 13.12
CA THR A 100 8.95 17.04 11.72
C THR A 100 7.55 16.87 11.14
N GLN A 101 6.93 15.69 11.35
CA GLN A 101 5.58 15.40 10.89
C GLN A 101 4.55 16.31 11.59
N ILE A 102 4.67 16.54 12.90
CA ILE A 102 3.82 17.49 13.63
C ILE A 102 3.93 18.90 13.06
N ARG A 103 5.13 19.35 12.71
CA ARG A 103 5.33 20.67 12.09
C ARG A 103 4.68 20.78 10.72
N ALA A 104 4.74 19.72 9.92
CA ALA A 104 4.07 19.67 8.61
C ALA A 104 2.55 19.75 8.79
N LEU A 105 1.96 18.90 9.64
CA LEU A 105 0.52 18.88 9.89
C LEU A 105 -0.01 20.24 10.39
N ARG A 106 0.74 20.94 11.22
CA ARG A 106 0.36 22.28 11.72
C ARG A 106 0.25 23.35 10.62
N LYS A 107 0.94 23.20 9.49
CA LYS A 107 0.86 24.14 8.37
C LYS A 107 -0.43 24.00 7.57
N GLY A 108 -1.13 22.88 7.76
CA GLY A 108 -2.30 22.47 6.99
C GLY A 108 -1.91 21.45 5.93
N VAL A 109 -2.55 20.29 5.97
CA VAL A 109 -2.32 19.16 5.06
C VAL A 109 -3.66 18.59 4.66
N GLN A 110 -3.98 18.60 3.38
CA GLN A 110 -5.26 18.10 2.87
C GLN A 110 -5.30 16.58 2.77
N ILE A 111 -4.17 15.95 2.46
CA ILE A 111 -4.08 14.50 2.33
C ILE A 111 -2.94 13.98 3.23
N ILE A 112 -3.28 13.07 4.14
CA ILE A 112 -2.30 12.33 4.93
C ILE A 112 -2.16 10.93 4.33
N VAL A 113 -0.94 10.55 3.95
CA VAL A 113 -0.59 9.16 3.64
C VAL A 113 0.10 8.58 4.86
N ALA A 114 -0.41 7.47 5.42
CA ALA A 114 0.05 7.04 6.73
C ALA A 114 0.21 5.52 6.89
N THR A 115 1.19 5.15 7.73
CA THR A 115 1.15 3.83 8.39
C THR A 115 0.26 3.92 9.63
N PRO A 116 -0.60 2.90 9.91
CA PRO A 116 -1.64 3.01 10.94
C PRO A 116 -1.11 3.42 12.32
N GLY A 117 -0.05 2.79 12.83
CA GLY A 117 0.45 3.04 14.18
C GLY A 117 0.95 4.47 14.41
N ARG A 118 1.60 5.11 13.43
CA ARG A 118 2.05 6.50 13.56
C ARG A 118 0.87 7.48 13.48
N LEU A 119 -0.11 7.20 12.65
CA LEU A 119 -1.30 8.04 12.58
C LEU A 119 -2.04 8.06 13.93
N ILE A 120 -2.24 6.89 14.55
CA ILE A 120 -2.83 6.76 15.88
C ILE A 120 -2.03 7.54 16.93
N ASP A 121 -0.70 7.41 16.96
CA ASP A 121 0.14 8.17 17.91
C ASP A 121 -0.08 9.68 17.75
N LEU A 122 -0.21 10.18 16.52
CA LEU A 122 -0.51 11.59 16.26
C LEU A 122 -1.96 11.98 16.62
N MET A 123 -2.92 11.08 16.44
CA MET A 123 -4.32 11.29 16.89
C MET A 123 -4.38 11.40 18.42
N HIS A 124 -3.77 10.48 19.16
CA HIS A 124 -3.71 10.48 20.61
C HIS A 124 -3.04 11.74 21.18
N ARG A 125 -2.04 12.25 20.49
CA ARG A 125 -1.38 13.52 20.85
C ARG A 125 -2.19 14.76 20.44
N GLY A 126 -3.35 14.61 19.81
CA GLY A 126 -4.15 15.72 19.28
C GLY A 126 -3.42 16.52 18.19
N LYS A 127 -2.55 15.86 17.41
CA LYS A 127 -1.76 16.49 16.32
C LYS A 127 -2.26 16.14 14.93
N ALA A 128 -3.03 15.08 14.78
CA ALA A 128 -3.78 14.74 13.57
C ALA A 128 -5.28 14.88 13.89
N ASN A 129 -5.94 15.83 13.25
CA ASN A 129 -7.39 16.02 13.34
C ASN A 129 -8.05 15.41 12.09
N LEU A 130 -8.84 14.37 12.28
CA LEU A 130 -9.53 13.66 11.19
C LEU A 130 -11.01 14.04 11.05
N SER A 131 -11.51 15.01 11.79
CA SER A 131 -12.94 15.38 11.82
C SER A 131 -13.50 15.92 10.49
N HIS A 132 -12.61 16.34 9.57
CA HIS A 132 -12.98 16.85 8.24
C HIS A 132 -12.66 15.84 7.12
N VAL A 133 -12.22 14.65 7.46
CA VAL A 133 -11.92 13.61 6.47
C VAL A 133 -13.23 13.15 5.80
N ARG A 134 -13.23 13.18 4.47
CA ARG A 134 -14.35 12.73 3.61
C ARG A 134 -13.96 11.59 2.70
N ASN A 135 -12.68 11.26 2.62
CA ASN A 135 -12.19 10.16 1.80
C ASN A 135 -11.17 9.34 2.61
N VAL A 136 -11.37 8.03 2.66
CA VAL A 136 -10.44 7.08 3.27
C VAL A 136 -10.05 6.05 2.23
N VAL A 137 -8.76 5.84 2.05
CA VAL A 137 -8.22 4.79 1.18
C VAL A 137 -7.43 3.80 2.03
N LEU A 138 -7.73 2.53 1.89
CA LEU A 138 -6.94 1.42 2.41
C LEU A 138 -6.20 0.80 1.23
N ASP A 139 -4.89 1.01 1.10
CA ASP A 139 -4.08 0.36 0.07
C ASP A 139 -3.31 -0.81 0.65
N GLU A 140 -3.27 -1.93 -0.10
CA GLU A 140 -2.76 -3.22 0.37
C GLU A 140 -3.39 -3.65 1.70
N ALA A 141 -4.74 -3.61 1.75
CA ALA A 141 -5.49 -3.88 2.95
C ALA A 141 -5.24 -5.30 3.52
N ASP A 142 -5.07 -6.30 2.65
CA ASP A 142 -4.70 -7.66 3.05
C ASP A 142 -3.34 -7.71 3.75
N GLU A 143 -2.36 -6.97 3.29
CA GLU A 143 -1.05 -6.91 3.93
C GLU A 143 -1.12 -6.18 5.29
N MET A 144 -1.90 -5.10 5.40
CA MET A 144 -2.12 -4.45 6.71
C MET A 144 -2.72 -5.42 7.73
N LEU A 145 -3.66 -6.28 7.32
CA LEU A 145 -4.25 -7.29 8.21
C LEU A 145 -3.25 -8.38 8.57
N ASN A 146 -2.45 -8.87 7.60
CA ASN A 146 -1.39 -9.84 7.84
C ASN A 146 -0.35 -9.33 8.85
N MET A 147 -0.10 -8.01 8.86
CA MET A 147 0.77 -7.35 9.82
C MET A 147 0.12 -7.07 11.17
N GLY A 148 -1.17 -7.41 11.36
CA GLY A 148 -1.88 -7.26 12.62
C GLY A 148 -2.45 -5.86 12.87
N PHE A 149 -2.63 -5.02 11.84
CA PHE A 149 -3.17 -3.67 11.98
C PHE A 149 -4.70 -3.58 12.08
N SER A 150 -5.40 -4.69 12.30
CA SER A 150 -6.87 -4.72 12.40
C SER A 150 -7.39 -3.73 13.43
N ASP A 151 -6.88 -3.79 14.67
CA ASP A 151 -7.32 -2.88 15.76
C ASP A 151 -6.96 -1.42 15.45
N SER A 152 -5.80 -1.20 14.85
CA SER A 152 -5.37 0.14 14.44
C SER A 152 -6.28 0.74 13.36
N ILE A 153 -6.72 -0.06 12.40
CA ILE A 153 -7.67 0.37 11.37
C ILE A 153 -9.01 0.74 12.02
N ASN A 154 -9.52 -0.10 12.93
CA ASN A 154 -10.76 0.16 13.66
C ASN A 154 -10.70 1.49 14.41
N GLU A 155 -9.63 1.74 15.15
CA GLU A 155 -9.43 2.97 15.92
C GLU A 155 -9.37 4.23 15.04
N ILE A 156 -8.69 4.13 13.88
CA ILE A 156 -8.66 5.23 12.91
C ILE A 156 -10.08 5.51 12.38
N PHE A 157 -10.84 4.48 12.06
CA PHE A 157 -12.21 4.65 11.57
C PHE A 157 -13.16 5.26 12.60
N GLU A 158 -12.94 5.03 13.90
CA GLU A 158 -13.67 5.71 14.99
C GLU A 158 -13.40 7.22 15.02
N GLY A 159 -12.20 7.64 14.61
CA GLY A 159 -11.80 9.05 14.55
C GLY A 159 -12.23 9.79 13.29
N VAL A 160 -12.81 9.11 12.31
CA VAL A 160 -13.22 9.70 11.01
C VAL A 160 -14.75 9.79 10.95
N PRO A 161 -15.33 10.86 10.35
CA PRO A 161 -16.79 10.97 10.15
C PRO A 161 -17.40 9.77 9.45
N VAL A 162 -18.64 9.43 9.80
CA VAL A 162 -19.38 8.33 9.15
C VAL A 162 -19.71 8.70 7.69
N ASP A 163 -20.07 9.96 7.44
CA ASP A 163 -20.33 10.50 6.10
C ASP A 163 -19.00 10.71 5.35
N ARG A 164 -18.52 9.64 4.75
CA ARG A 164 -17.26 9.60 3.98
C ARG A 164 -17.37 8.62 2.82
N ASN A 165 -16.45 8.72 1.88
CA ASN A 165 -16.20 7.71 0.86
C ASN A 165 -15.02 6.82 1.29
N THR A 166 -15.19 5.51 1.25
CA THR A 166 -14.17 4.53 1.64
C THR A 166 -13.76 3.69 0.44
N LEU A 167 -12.48 3.67 0.14
CA LEU A 167 -11.89 2.90 -0.95
C LEU A 167 -10.97 1.83 -0.37
N LEU A 168 -11.20 0.58 -0.72
CA LEU A 168 -10.41 -0.55 -0.28
C LEU A 168 -9.73 -1.20 -1.49
N PHE A 169 -8.41 -1.17 -1.51
CA PHE A 169 -7.58 -1.83 -2.50
C PHE A 169 -6.85 -3.01 -1.86
N SER A 170 -6.96 -4.19 -2.46
CA SER A 170 -6.38 -5.43 -1.97
C SER A 170 -6.03 -6.37 -3.12
N ALA A 171 -5.04 -7.23 -2.93
CA ALA A 171 -4.76 -8.32 -3.88
C ALA A 171 -5.71 -9.51 -3.66
N THR A 172 -6.23 -9.67 -2.45
CA THR A 172 -7.05 -10.80 -2.05
C THR A 172 -8.33 -10.36 -1.32
N MET A 173 -9.37 -11.23 -1.35
CA MET A 173 -10.59 -11.07 -0.57
C MET A 173 -10.64 -12.15 0.52
N SER A 174 -9.91 -11.94 1.60
CA SER A 174 -9.97 -12.80 2.78
C SER A 174 -11.22 -12.50 3.62
N LYS A 175 -11.55 -13.41 4.55
CA LYS A 175 -12.66 -13.19 5.50
C LYS A 175 -12.47 -11.94 6.36
N GLU A 176 -11.24 -11.60 6.66
CA GLU A 176 -10.88 -10.40 7.42
C GLU A 176 -11.14 -9.14 6.60
N ILE A 177 -10.81 -9.15 5.29
CA ILE A 177 -11.14 -8.06 4.36
C ILE A 177 -12.65 -7.91 4.21
N GLU A 178 -13.38 -9.02 4.03
CA GLU A 178 -14.85 -8.99 3.99
C GLU A 178 -15.44 -8.35 5.25
N LYS A 179 -14.89 -8.65 6.43
CA LYS A 179 -15.33 -8.06 7.70
C LYS A 179 -15.09 -6.55 7.74
N ILE A 180 -13.94 -6.08 7.29
CA ILE A 180 -13.66 -4.62 7.18
C ILE A 180 -14.66 -3.99 6.21
N ALA A 181 -14.88 -4.60 5.05
CA ALA A 181 -15.82 -4.10 4.07
C ALA A 181 -17.24 -3.97 4.67
N LEU A 182 -17.73 -5.00 5.36
CA LEU A 182 -19.04 -4.98 6.02
C LEU A 182 -19.16 -3.93 7.12
N ASN A 183 -18.09 -3.65 7.85
CA ASN A 183 -18.13 -2.71 8.96
C ASN A 183 -18.02 -1.24 8.52
N TYR A 184 -17.29 -0.95 7.46
CA TYR A 184 -16.85 0.41 7.15
C TYR A 184 -17.22 0.92 5.76
N LEU A 185 -17.64 0.04 4.84
CA LEU A 185 -18.07 0.42 3.51
C LEU A 185 -19.59 0.38 3.41
N HIS A 186 -20.16 1.37 2.72
CA HIS A 186 -21.60 1.49 2.49
C HIS A 186 -21.89 1.49 1.00
N ASP A 187 -22.85 0.70 0.54
CA ASP A 187 -23.27 0.63 -0.87
C ASP A 187 -22.08 0.59 -1.85
N HIS A 188 -21.13 -0.29 -1.55
CA HIS A 188 -19.88 -0.36 -2.29
C HIS A 188 -20.00 -1.09 -3.63
N LYS A 189 -19.22 -0.64 -4.61
CA LYS A 189 -18.97 -1.34 -5.86
C LYS A 189 -17.73 -2.23 -5.72
N GLU A 190 -17.88 -3.51 -6.04
CA GLU A 190 -16.72 -4.40 -6.21
C GLU A 190 -16.22 -4.33 -7.66
N ILE A 191 -14.93 -4.09 -7.83
CA ILE A 191 -14.22 -4.07 -9.11
C ILE A 191 -13.08 -5.08 -9.01
N VAL A 192 -13.11 -6.10 -9.87
CA VAL A 192 -12.08 -7.15 -9.93
C VAL A 192 -11.29 -7.00 -11.22
N VAL A 193 -9.98 -6.84 -11.11
CA VAL A 193 -9.06 -6.75 -12.25
C VAL A 193 -8.13 -7.95 -12.23
N GLY A 194 -8.22 -8.80 -13.24
CA GLY A 194 -7.66 -10.14 -13.24
C GLY A 194 -8.60 -11.16 -12.62
N SER A 195 -8.10 -12.31 -12.24
CA SER A 195 -8.91 -13.31 -11.56
C SER A 195 -8.78 -13.21 -10.05
N ARG A 196 -9.87 -13.52 -9.36
CA ARG A 196 -9.97 -13.48 -7.90
C ARG A 196 -8.98 -14.49 -7.28
N ASN A 197 -8.00 -14.03 -6.50
CA ASN A 197 -7.02 -14.87 -5.80
C ASN A 197 -6.04 -15.68 -6.69
N GLU A 198 -5.84 -15.33 -7.94
CA GLU A 198 -4.78 -15.92 -8.76
C GLU A 198 -3.46 -15.16 -8.62
N GLY A 199 -2.35 -15.92 -8.62
CA GLY A 199 -1.01 -15.35 -8.79
C GLY A 199 -0.86 -14.69 -10.17
N ALA A 200 0.19 -13.87 -10.36
CA ALA A 200 0.44 -13.24 -11.66
C ALA A 200 0.52 -14.32 -12.76
N GLU A 201 -0.25 -14.18 -13.84
CA GLU A 201 -0.35 -15.16 -14.92
C GLU A 201 1.01 -15.54 -15.55
N ASN A 202 1.99 -14.65 -15.47
CA ASN A 202 3.33 -14.84 -16.01
C ASN A 202 4.34 -15.44 -15.00
N VAL A 203 3.88 -15.85 -13.79
CA VAL A 203 4.73 -16.45 -12.78
C VAL A 203 4.53 -17.96 -12.75
N ASN A 204 5.59 -18.72 -13.06
CA ASN A 204 5.57 -20.15 -12.91
C ASN A 204 5.91 -20.56 -11.47
N HIS A 205 4.93 -21.08 -10.74
CA HIS A 205 5.08 -21.53 -9.37
C HIS A 205 5.54 -22.97 -9.30
N ILE A 206 6.76 -23.20 -8.78
CA ILE A 206 7.33 -24.54 -8.58
C ILE A 206 7.57 -24.74 -7.08
N TYR A 207 7.17 -25.86 -6.53
CA TYR A 207 7.46 -26.23 -5.15
C TYR A 207 8.19 -27.56 -5.05
N TYR A 208 9.06 -27.67 -4.07
CA TYR A 208 9.81 -28.88 -3.77
C TYR A 208 9.55 -29.32 -2.33
N MET A 209 9.04 -30.52 -2.15
CA MET A 209 8.87 -31.10 -0.81
C MET A 209 10.18 -31.69 -0.34
N VAL A 210 10.76 -31.11 0.72
CA VAL A 210 12.05 -31.53 1.28
C VAL A 210 11.99 -31.55 2.80
N ASN A 211 12.81 -32.41 3.44
CA ASN A 211 13.00 -32.36 4.87
C ASN A 211 13.67 -31.05 5.29
N ALA A 212 13.37 -30.57 6.50
CA ALA A 212 13.95 -29.31 7.01
C ALA A 212 15.50 -29.29 6.97
N LYS A 213 16.15 -30.43 7.29
CA LYS A 213 17.61 -30.58 7.25
C LYS A 213 18.20 -30.51 5.83
N ASP A 214 17.41 -30.79 4.81
CA ASP A 214 17.86 -30.91 3.41
C ASP A 214 17.54 -29.64 2.59
N LYS A 215 16.92 -28.61 3.20
CA LYS A 215 16.53 -27.37 2.50
C LYS A 215 17.69 -26.69 1.78
N TYR A 216 18.85 -26.57 2.44
CA TYR A 216 20.02 -25.95 1.83
C TYR A 216 20.54 -26.76 0.63
N LEU A 217 20.56 -28.09 0.74
CA LEU A 217 20.99 -28.97 -0.36
C LEU A 217 20.03 -28.87 -1.56
N ALA A 218 18.73 -28.74 -1.30
CA ALA A 218 17.74 -28.52 -2.36
C ALA A 218 17.95 -27.17 -3.05
N LEU A 219 18.14 -26.09 -2.26
CA LEU A 219 18.46 -24.77 -2.78
C LEU A 219 19.72 -24.79 -3.64
N LYS A 220 20.80 -25.40 -3.15
CA LYS A 220 22.05 -25.53 -3.89
C LYS A 220 21.85 -26.23 -5.24
N ARG A 221 21.08 -27.33 -5.27
CA ARG A 221 20.78 -28.04 -6.53
C ARG A 221 20.01 -27.17 -7.52
N ILE A 222 19.10 -26.31 -7.04
CA ILE A 222 18.38 -25.37 -7.90
C ILE A 222 19.36 -24.36 -8.50
N VAL A 223 20.24 -23.78 -7.69
CA VAL A 223 21.24 -22.82 -8.15
C VAL A 223 22.22 -23.46 -9.12
N ASP A 224 22.68 -24.71 -8.87
CA ASP A 224 23.54 -25.46 -9.78
C ASP A 224 22.87 -25.76 -11.11
N TYR A 225 21.56 -26.05 -11.10
CA TYR A 225 20.79 -26.35 -12.31
C TYR A 225 20.58 -25.12 -13.20
N TYR A 226 20.52 -23.91 -12.58
CA TYR A 226 20.36 -22.64 -13.28
C TYR A 226 21.60 -21.75 -13.15
N PRO A 227 22.70 -22.01 -13.88
CA PRO A 227 24.01 -21.36 -13.65
C PRO A 227 24.02 -19.85 -13.92
N LYS A 228 22.98 -19.32 -14.57
CA LYS A 228 22.78 -17.88 -14.81
C LYS A 228 21.64 -17.30 -13.99
N ILE A 229 21.27 -17.97 -12.90
CA ILE A 229 20.13 -17.52 -12.08
C ILE A 229 20.43 -16.15 -11.47
N PHE A 230 19.45 -15.25 -11.57
CA PHE A 230 19.37 -14.04 -10.78
C PHE A 230 18.13 -14.18 -9.89
N ALA A 231 18.32 -14.33 -8.59
CA ALA A 231 17.27 -14.74 -7.68
C ALA A 231 17.31 -13.99 -6.35
N ILE A 232 16.14 -13.79 -5.75
CA ILE A 232 16.00 -13.35 -4.37
C ILE A 232 15.53 -14.55 -3.55
N ILE A 233 16.27 -14.88 -2.47
CA ILE A 233 15.96 -15.98 -1.57
C ILE A 233 15.36 -15.42 -0.30
N PHE A 234 14.06 -15.63 -0.07
CA PHE A 234 13.39 -15.22 1.15
C PHE A 234 13.55 -16.25 2.24
N CYS A 235 14.00 -15.80 3.42
CA CYS A 235 14.13 -16.59 4.63
C CYS A 235 13.21 -16.09 5.73
N ARG A 236 12.88 -16.94 6.71
CA ARG A 236 11.95 -16.57 7.79
C ARG A 236 12.54 -15.62 8.83
N THR A 237 13.86 -15.62 8.99
CA THR A 237 14.55 -14.81 10.01
C THR A 237 15.84 -14.20 9.43
N LYS A 238 16.25 -13.04 9.97
CA LYS A 238 17.54 -12.40 9.65
C LYS A 238 18.73 -13.35 9.83
N ARG A 239 18.70 -14.17 10.89
CA ARG A 239 19.74 -15.17 11.17
C ARG A 239 19.80 -16.22 10.06
N GLU A 240 18.65 -16.76 9.63
CA GLU A 240 18.59 -17.74 8.54
C GLU A 240 19.08 -17.14 7.23
N THR A 241 18.75 -15.87 6.96
CA THR A 241 19.24 -15.13 5.77
C THR A 241 20.77 -15.09 5.76
N GLN A 242 21.38 -14.69 6.86
CA GLN A 242 22.86 -14.64 6.96
C GLN A 242 23.48 -16.04 6.83
N GLU A 243 22.94 -17.05 7.53
CA GLU A 243 23.46 -18.41 7.47
C GLU A 243 23.40 -19.02 6.04
N ILE A 244 22.35 -18.72 5.26
CA ILE A 244 22.23 -19.19 3.88
C ILE A 244 23.18 -18.43 2.97
N ALA A 245 23.31 -17.12 3.10
CA ALA A 245 24.26 -16.33 2.33
C ALA A 245 25.70 -16.81 2.55
N ASP A 246 26.12 -17.01 3.81
CA ASP A 246 27.46 -17.51 4.17
C ASP A 246 27.75 -18.89 3.57
N LYS A 247 26.74 -19.79 3.57
CA LYS A 247 26.88 -21.14 2.96
C LYS A 247 27.04 -21.06 1.45
N LEU A 248 26.23 -20.20 0.79
CA LEU A 248 26.34 -20.00 -0.65
C LEU A 248 27.69 -19.42 -1.04
N ILE A 249 28.19 -18.41 -0.31
CA ILE A 249 29.52 -17.80 -0.52
C ILE A 249 30.62 -18.87 -0.35
N LYS A 250 30.53 -19.67 0.73
CA LYS A 250 31.49 -20.77 0.98
C LYS A 250 31.49 -21.81 -0.14
N ASP A 251 30.35 -22.07 -0.75
CA ASP A 251 30.20 -22.99 -1.86
C ASP A 251 30.53 -22.35 -3.23
N GLY A 252 31.00 -21.10 -3.25
CA GLY A 252 31.53 -20.41 -4.43
C GLY A 252 30.50 -19.61 -5.24
N TYR A 253 29.30 -19.38 -4.69
CA TYR A 253 28.28 -18.53 -5.33
C TYR A 253 28.43 -17.07 -4.95
N ASN A 254 28.06 -16.17 -5.87
CA ASN A 254 27.94 -14.74 -5.59
C ASN A 254 26.60 -14.47 -4.90
N ALA A 255 26.63 -14.33 -3.59
CA ALA A 255 25.44 -14.12 -2.75
C ALA A 255 25.69 -13.05 -1.69
N GLU A 256 24.64 -12.32 -1.30
CA GLU A 256 24.68 -11.29 -0.27
C GLU A 256 23.42 -11.39 0.61
N ALA A 257 23.55 -11.08 1.91
CA ALA A 257 22.43 -11.00 2.82
C ALA A 257 21.88 -9.58 2.90
N LEU A 258 20.56 -9.42 2.69
CA LEU A 258 19.84 -8.17 2.86
C LEU A 258 18.88 -8.29 4.05
N HIS A 259 19.06 -7.47 5.11
CA HIS A 259 18.20 -7.46 6.31
C HIS A 259 18.37 -6.22 7.20
#